data_9e189bae72d7f6696b4b807fdc4aa40f
#
_entry.id   9e189bae72d7f6696b4b807fdc4aa40f
#
_cell.length_a   1.000
_cell.length_b   1.000
_cell.length_c   1.000
_cell.angle_alpha   90.00
_cell.angle_beta   90.00
_cell.angle_gamma   90.00
#
_symmetry.space_group_name_H-M   'P 1'
#
loop_
_entity.id
_entity.type
_entity.pdbx_description
1 polymer ?
#
loop_
_entity_poly.entity_id
_entity_poly.type
_entity_poly.pdbx_seq_one_letter_code
_entity_poly.pdbx_strand_id
1 'polypeptide(L)'
;MSRRVFIVGAGAIARGSAALLEARGHRAVIWSPSGASAGDLSEGLRANGALEVQCTTVLSADLADVASCDAVLIALPGYAHKVVFDRLAASLPDGLPVIVSSHVSFGALYLQQTLAERGVTCPVTCWGTTAVTGRSMPGGVTV
;
A
#
# COMPACT_ATOMS: atom_id res chain seq x y z
N MET A 1 3.10 14.20 14.29
CA MET A 1 4.21 13.24 14.06
C MET A 1 4.02 12.61 12.69
N SER A 2 5.00 12.69 11.81
CA SER A 2 4.92 12.07 10.48
C SER A 2 5.06 10.55 10.60
N ARG A 3 4.26 9.81 9.83
CA ARG A 3 4.32 8.36 9.72
C ARG A 3 4.73 7.97 8.30
N ARG A 4 5.42 6.86 8.18
CA ARG A 4 5.84 6.29 6.91
C ARG A 4 5.00 5.03 6.64
N VAL A 5 4.23 5.04 5.55
CA VAL A 5 3.31 3.94 5.21
C VAL A 5 3.78 3.25 3.93
N PHE A 6 3.96 1.94 4.02
CA PHE A 6 4.31 1.10 2.89
C PHE A 6 3.03 0.71 2.13
N ILE A 7 2.88 1.18 0.90
CA ILE A 7 1.71 0.92 0.07
C ILE A 7 2.05 -0.17 -0.94
N VAL A 8 1.33 -1.28 -0.83
CA VAL A 8 1.46 -2.43 -1.71
C VAL A 8 0.48 -2.28 -2.87
N GLY A 9 0.97 -1.90 -4.02
CA GLY A 9 0.22 -1.58 -5.23
C GLY A 9 0.58 -0.21 -5.79
N ALA A 10 0.28 0.03 -7.06
CA ALA A 10 0.50 1.31 -7.75
C ALA A 10 -0.69 1.73 -8.64
N GLY A 11 -1.86 1.13 -8.42
CA GLY A 11 -3.12 1.49 -9.08
C GLY A 11 -3.77 2.74 -8.48
N ALA A 12 -4.98 3.07 -8.93
CA ALA A 12 -5.71 4.28 -8.51
C ALA A 12 -5.87 4.39 -6.98
N ILE A 13 -6.21 3.29 -6.31
CA ILE A 13 -6.39 3.28 -4.84
C ILE A 13 -5.05 3.53 -4.13
N ALA A 14 -3.97 2.90 -4.58
CA ALA A 14 -2.63 3.11 -4.03
C ALA A 14 -2.18 4.57 -4.20
N ARG A 15 -2.35 5.13 -5.39
CA ARG A 15 -2.00 6.52 -5.70
C ARG A 15 -2.84 7.53 -4.91
N GLY A 16 -4.15 7.32 -4.83
CA GLY A 16 -5.04 8.17 -4.04
C GLY A 16 -4.71 8.11 -2.55
N SER A 17 -4.41 6.93 -2.03
CA SER A 17 -3.99 6.75 -0.64
C SER A 17 -2.64 7.43 -0.36
N ALA A 18 -1.67 7.32 -1.27
CA ALA A 18 -0.40 8.01 -1.17
C ALA A 18 -0.58 9.52 -1.15
N ALA A 19 -1.39 10.06 -2.07
CA ALA A 19 -1.70 11.48 -2.12
C ALA A 19 -2.37 11.97 -0.82
N LEU A 20 -3.32 11.20 -0.28
CA LEU A 20 -3.98 11.54 0.99
C LEU A 20 -3.00 11.55 2.16
N LEU A 21 -2.11 10.57 2.25
CA LEU A 21 -1.08 10.51 3.28
C LEU A 21 -0.14 11.72 3.22
N GLU A 22 0.36 12.02 2.04
CA GLU A 22 1.28 13.16 1.83
C GLU A 22 0.57 14.51 2.12
N ALA A 23 -0.68 14.67 1.72
CA ALA A 23 -1.48 15.86 2.05
C ALA A 23 -1.71 16.04 3.57
N ARG A 24 -1.61 14.96 4.34
CA ARG A 24 -1.75 14.95 5.81
C ARG A 24 -0.40 14.99 6.53
N GLY A 25 0.71 15.19 5.82
CA GLY A 25 2.05 15.29 6.41
C GLY A 25 2.69 13.95 6.76
N HIS A 26 2.19 12.87 6.20
CA HIS A 26 2.79 11.53 6.28
C HIS A 26 3.62 11.23 5.03
N ARG A 27 4.33 10.11 5.02
CA ARG A 27 5.14 9.66 3.88
C ARG A 27 4.61 8.36 3.31
N ALA A 28 4.48 8.31 2.00
CA ALA A 28 4.11 7.10 1.28
C ALA A 28 5.33 6.46 0.61
N VAL A 29 5.47 5.15 0.78
CA VAL A 29 6.43 4.31 0.06
C VAL A 29 5.62 3.34 -0.78
N ILE A 30 5.71 3.45 -2.10
CA ILE A 30 4.94 2.62 -3.03
C ILE A 30 5.81 1.48 -3.53
N TRP A 31 5.31 0.27 -3.40
CA TRP A 31 5.89 -0.93 -3.98
C TRP A 31 4.87 -1.64 -4.88
N SER A 32 5.27 -1.96 -6.10
CA SER A 32 4.42 -2.66 -7.07
C SER A 32 4.96 -4.05 -7.36
N PRO A 33 4.17 -5.12 -7.22
CA PRO A 33 4.61 -6.49 -7.47
C PRO A 33 5.17 -6.73 -8.86
N SER A 34 4.63 -6.04 -9.86
CA SER A 34 5.05 -6.16 -11.26
C SER A 34 6.00 -5.04 -11.71
N GLY A 35 6.08 -3.95 -10.95
CA GLY A 35 6.79 -2.72 -11.38
C GLY A 35 6.08 -1.94 -12.49
N ALA A 36 5.22 -2.57 -13.25
CA ALA A 36 4.64 -2.02 -14.49
C ALA A 36 3.79 -0.75 -14.28
N SER A 37 3.10 -0.65 -13.14
CA SER A 37 2.23 0.49 -12.83
C SER A 37 2.91 1.58 -12.01
N ALA A 38 4.20 1.47 -11.73
CA ALA A 38 4.92 2.40 -10.87
C ALA A 38 5.89 3.30 -11.64
N GLY A 39 6.28 2.92 -12.87
CA GLY A 39 7.32 3.61 -13.63
C GLY A 39 7.02 5.08 -13.92
N ASP A 40 5.76 5.43 -14.12
CA ASP A 40 5.32 6.81 -14.35
C ASP A 40 5.27 7.69 -13.10
N LEU A 41 5.50 7.10 -11.92
CA LEU A 41 5.58 7.82 -10.63
C LEU A 41 7.01 8.20 -10.23
N SER A 42 8.00 7.89 -11.06
CA SER A 42 9.41 8.17 -10.77
C SER A 42 9.70 9.67 -10.60
N GLU A 43 8.92 10.53 -11.24
CA GLU A 43 9.03 12.00 -11.14
C GLU A 43 8.12 12.59 -10.06
N GLY A 44 7.37 11.77 -9.36
CA GLY A 44 6.42 12.17 -8.33
C GLY A 44 4.98 11.77 -8.64
N LEU A 45 4.09 12.11 -7.71
CA LEU A 45 2.67 11.83 -7.79
C LEU A 45 1.88 13.15 -7.83
N ARG A 46 0.97 13.27 -8.78
CA ARG A 46 -0.01 14.34 -8.85
C ARG A 46 -1.42 13.79 -8.58
N ALA A 47 -2.14 14.42 -7.68
CA ALA A 47 -3.56 14.18 -7.46
C ALA A 47 -4.37 15.42 -7.80
N ASN A 48 -5.52 15.22 -8.44
CA ASN A 48 -6.48 16.27 -8.81
C ASN A 48 -7.89 15.86 -8.37
N GLY A 49 -8.80 16.81 -8.31
CA GLY A 49 -10.21 16.60 -7.98
C GLY A 49 -10.53 16.96 -6.54
N ALA A 50 -11.08 16.04 -5.77
CA ALA A 50 -11.39 16.27 -4.36
C ALA A 50 -10.12 16.45 -3.49
N LEU A 51 -8.97 16.01 -4.01
CA LEU A 51 -7.67 16.16 -3.38
C LEU A 51 -6.70 16.72 -4.40
N GLU A 52 -6.16 17.92 -4.13
CA GLU A 52 -5.13 18.54 -4.97
C GLU A 52 -3.78 18.50 -4.26
N VAL A 53 -2.89 17.67 -4.77
CA VAL A 53 -1.57 17.46 -4.18
C VAL A 53 -0.55 17.15 -5.28
N GLN A 54 0.64 17.69 -5.13
CA GLN A 54 1.81 17.25 -5.87
C GLN A 54 2.92 16.94 -4.86
N CYS A 55 3.39 15.71 -4.88
CA CYS A 55 4.37 15.22 -3.92
C CYS A 55 5.39 14.28 -4.56
N THR A 56 6.53 14.18 -3.91
CA THR A 56 7.56 13.19 -4.26
C THR A 56 7.30 11.93 -3.44
N THR A 57 6.75 10.91 -4.10
CA THR A 57 6.62 9.59 -3.48
C THR A 57 7.92 8.82 -3.55
N VAL A 58 8.16 7.96 -2.60
CA VAL A 58 9.27 7.02 -2.64
C VAL A 58 8.79 5.75 -3.34
N LEU A 59 9.41 5.41 -4.46
CA LEU A 59 9.21 4.10 -5.08
C LEU A 59 10.22 3.13 -4.48
N SER A 60 9.73 2.03 -3.93
CA SER A 60 10.57 0.95 -3.45
C SER A 60 10.73 -0.12 -4.53
N ALA A 61 11.95 -0.54 -4.76
CA ALA A 61 12.27 -1.70 -5.59
C ALA A 61 12.33 -2.99 -4.75
N ASP A 62 12.50 -2.88 -3.43
CA ASP A 62 12.68 -4.00 -2.52
C ASP A 62 11.53 -4.06 -1.49
N LEU A 63 10.93 -5.24 -1.38
CA LEU A 63 9.91 -5.51 -0.38
C LEU A 63 10.44 -5.40 1.07
N ALA A 64 11.74 -5.60 1.27
CA ALA A 64 12.39 -5.46 2.57
C ALA A 64 12.30 -4.04 3.15
N ASP A 65 12.08 -3.01 2.31
CA ASP A 65 11.88 -1.63 2.77
C ASP A 65 10.66 -1.47 3.68
N VAL A 66 9.75 -2.44 3.68
CA VAL A 66 8.60 -2.49 4.59
C VAL A 66 9.00 -2.40 6.05
N ALA A 67 10.15 -2.97 6.41
CA ALA A 67 10.67 -2.96 7.79
C ALA A 67 11.00 -1.54 8.30
N SER A 68 11.17 -0.58 7.41
CA SER A 68 11.43 0.84 7.76
C SER A 68 10.16 1.69 7.88
N CYS A 69 8.99 1.08 7.78
CA CYS A 69 7.70 1.77 7.78
C CYS A 69 6.92 1.55 9.08
N ASP A 70 5.97 2.43 9.35
CA ASP A 70 5.11 2.38 10.55
C ASP A 70 3.83 1.56 10.34
N ALA A 71 3.45 1.33 9.09
CA ALA A 71 2.28 0.53 8.71
C ALA A 71 2.35 0.09 7.25
N VAL A 72 1.54 -0.91 6.91
CA VAL A 72 1.36 -1.39 5.54
C VAL A 72 -0.07 -1.19 5.09
N LEU A 73 -0.26 -0.68 3.89
CA LEU A 73 -1.54 -0.58 3.21
C LEU A 73 -1.55 -1.48 1.96
N ILE A 74 -2.41 -2.48 1.95
CA ILE A 74 -2.61 -3.35 0.78
C ILE A 74 -3.65 -2.70 -0.12
N ALA A 75 -3.24 -2.23 -1.28
CA ALA A 75 -4.08 -1.57 -2.27
C ALA A 75 -4.03 -2.31 -3.62
N LEU A 76 -4.35 -3.60 -3.56
CA LEU A 76 -4.33 -4.54 -4.68
C LEU A 76 -5.70 -5.19 -4.87
N PRO A 77 -6.04 -5.57 -6.10
CA PRO A 77 -7.20 -6.40 -6.35
C PRO A 77 -7.02 -7.80 -5.73
N GLY A 78 -8.14 -8.42 -5.30
CA GLY A 78 -8.14 -9.64 -4.53
C GLY A 78 -7.45 -10.84 -5.17
N TYR A 79 -7.46 -10.92 -6.49
CA TYR A 79 -6.75 -12.00 -7.22
C TYR A 79 -5.24 -12.00 -7.00
N ALA A 80 -4.67 -10.85 -6.63
CA ALA A 80 -3.23 -10.72 -6.35
C ALA A 80 -2.87 -11.02 -4.89
N HIS A 81 -3.85 -11.07 -3.98
CA HIS A 81 -3.61 -11.13 -2.54
C HIS A 81 -2.75 -12.34 -2.16
N LYS A 82 -3.10 -13.54 -2.61
CA LYS A 82 -2.37 -14.74 -2.20
C LYS A 82 -0.88 -14.65 -2.52
N VAL A 83 -0.55 -14.38 -3.77
CA VAL A 83 0.85 -14.33 -4.24
C VAL A 83 1.63 -13.22 -3.53
N VAL A 84 0.99 -12.07 -3.31
CA VAL A 84 1.62 -10.94 -2.65
C VAL A 84 1.76 -11.18 -1.15
N PHE A 85 0.77 -11.77 -0.50
CA PHE A 85 0.83 -12.09 0.93
C PHE A 85 1.91 -13.11 1.25
N ASP A 86 2.09 -14.13 0.40
CA ASP A 86 3.20 -15.10 0.56
C ASP A 86 4.56 -14.41 0.53
N ARG A 87 4.74 -13.44 -0.37
CA ARG A 87 5.97 -12.65 -0.46
C ARG A 87 6.12 -11.67 0.70
N LEU A 88 5.05 -10.94 1.01
CA LEU A 88 5.04 -9.90 2.04
C LEU A 88 5.29 -10.49 3.43
N ALA A 89 4.67 -11.62 3.75
CA ALA A 89 4.85 -12.31 5.02
C ALA A 89 6.33 -12.65 5.31
N ALA A 90 7.13 -12.84 4.25
CA ALA A 90 8.56 -13.08 4.39
C ALA A 90 9.35 -11.87 4.91
N SER A 91 8.84 -10.66 4.71
CA SER A 91 9.52 -9.39 4.99
C SER A 91 8.89 -8.59 6.12
N LEU A 92 7.67 -8.96 6.57
CA LEU A 92 6.99 -8.23 7.64
C LEU A 92 7.69 -8.45 8.99
N PRO A 93 8.08 -7.38 9.68
CA PRO A 93 8.55 -7.48 11.06
C PRO A 93 7.36 -7.71 12.00
N ASP A 94 7.66 -8.31 13.16
CA ASP A 94 6.66 -8.52 14.20
C ASP A 94 6.04 -7.20 14.68
N GLY A 95 4.74 -7.19 14.91
CA GLY A 95 4.00 -6.04 15.42
C GLY A 95 3.63 -4.97 14.37
N LEU A 96 4.10 -5.05 13.12
CA LEU A 96 3.80 -4.03 12.12
C LEU A 96 2.31 -4.09 11.69
N PRO A 97 1.53 -3.00 11.84
CA PRO A 97 0.13 -2.99 11.41
C PRO A 97 -0.03 -3.15 9.90
N VAL A 98 -0.93 -4.03 9.49
CA VAL A 98 -1.31 -4.24 8.09
C VAL A 98 -2.78 -3.90 7.88
N ILE A 99 -3.05 -3.05 6.92
CA ILE A 99 -4.39 -2.62 6.53
C ILE A 99 -4.67 -3.18 5.12
N VAL A 100 -5.72 -3.97 4.99
CA VAL A 100 -6.24 -4.39 3.69
C VAL A 100 -7.32 -3.41 3.28
N SER A 101 -7.03 -2.59 2.29
CA SER A 101 -7.82 -1.42 1.90
C SER A 101 -9.22 -1.78 1.38
N SER A 102 -9.38 -2.98 0.85
CA SER A 102 -10.69 -3.51 0.46
C SER A 102 -10.65 -5.01 0.69
N HIS A 103 -11.46 -5.47 1.65
CA HIS A 103 -11.47 -6.87 1.98
C HIS A 103 -11.95 -7.73 0.80
N VAL A 104 -11.33 -8.88 0.60
CA VAL A 104 -11.78 -9.89 -0.34
C VAL A 104 -11.79 -11.22 0.38
N SER A 105 -12.99 -11.77 0.58
CA SER A 105 -13.20 -13.08 1.23
C SER A 105 -12.36 -13.25 2.51
N PHE A 106 -11.55 -14.28 2.60
CA PHE A 106 -10.73 -14.62 3.76
C PHE A 106 -9.27 -14.18 3.64
N GLY A 107 -8.96 -13.19 2.79
CA GLY A 107 -7.58 -12.75 2.54
C GLY A 107 -6.80 -12.36 3.81
N ALA A 108 -7.43 -11.67 4.76
CA ALA A 108 -6.78 -11.32 6.02
C ALA A 108 -6.49 -12.53 6.91
N LEU A 109 -7.39 -13.51 6.96
CA LEU A 109 -7.16 -14.76 7.68
C LEU A 109 -6.01 -15.56 7.05
N TYR A 110 -5.96 -15.59 5.72
CA TYR A 110 -4.85 -16.21 5.01
C TYR A 110 -3.51 -15.55 5.38
N LEU A 111 -3.45 -14.21 5.36
CA LEU A 111 -2.23 -13.49 5.76
C LEU A 111 -1.85 -13.80 7.22
N GLN A 112 -2.81 -13.76 8.15
CA GLN A 112 -2.54 -14.06 9.55
C GLN A 112 -2.03 -15.49 9.75
N GLN A 113 -2.60 -16.48 9.05
CA GLN A 113 -2.13 -17.86 9.10
C GLN A 113 -0.69 -17.96 8.58
N THR A 114 -0.41 -17.36 7.42
CA THR A 114 0.94 -17.36 6.82
C THR A 114 1.98 -16.71 7.74
N LEU A 115 1.60 -15.63 8.44
CA LEU A 115 2.47 -14.98 9.44
C LEU A 115 2.70 -15.88 10.66
N ALA A 116 1.63 -16.51 11.19
CA ALA A 116 1.71 -17.40 12.34
C ALA A 116 2.62 -18.61 12.08
N GLU A 117 2.58 -19.18 10.88
CA GLU A 117 3.48 -20.27 10.46
C GLU A 117 4.97 -19.85 10.50
N ARG A 118 5.24 -18.56 10.47
CA ARG A 118 6.57 -17.97 10.58
C ARG A 118 6.92 -17.45 11.98
N GLY A 119 5.99 -17.58 12.93
CA GLY A 119 6.15 -17.04 14.27
C GLY A 119 6.09 -15.50 14.34
N VAL A 120 5.48 -14.86 13.34
CA VAL A 120 5.30 -13.40 13.27
C VAL A 120 3.84 -13.06 13.57
N THR A 121 3.63 -12.03 14.39
CA THR A 121 2.30 -11.53 14.73
C THR A 121 2.17 -10.07 14.29
N CYS A 122 1.24 -9.78 13.39
CA CYS A 122 0.91 -8.43 12.96
C CYS A 122 -0.58 -8.14 13.19
N PRO A 123 -0.96 -6.95 13.70
CA PRO A 123 -2.34 -6.52 13.65
C PRO A 123 -2.79 -6.38 12.20
N VAL A 124 -3.81 -7.15 11.80
CA VAL A 124 -4.38 -7.09 10.44
C VAL A 124 -5.79 -6.53 10.51
N THR A 125 -6.02 -5.42 9.84
CA THR A 125 -7.33 -4.77 9.73
C THR A 125 -7.81 -4.78 8.30
N CYS A 126 -9.07 -5.15 8.10
CA CYS A 126 -9.73 -5.07 6.79
C CYS A 126 -10.75 -3.94 6.77
N TRP A 127 -10.66 -3.09 5.77
CA TRP A 127 -11.68 -2.09 5.52
C TRP A 127 -12.78 -2.66 4.61
N GLY A 128 -14.03 -2.30 4.90
CA GLY A 128 -15.18 -2.67 4.07
C GLY A 128 -15.20 -1.95 2.71
N THR A 129 -14.52 -0.79 2.64
CA THR A 129 -14.31 -0.01 1.42
C THR A 129 -12.98 0.72 1.51
N THR A 130 -12.54 1.32 0.40
CA THR A 130 -11.30 2.11 0.35
C THR A 130 -11.50 3.48 0.99
N ALA A 131 -10.44 4.06 1.57
CA ALA A 131 -10.47 5.42 2.12
C ALA A 131 -10.59 6.48 1.02
N VAL A 132 -10.11 6.19 -0.18
CA VAL A 132 -10.19 7.04 -1.37
C VAL A 132 -10.59 6.20 -2.57
N THR A 133 -11.28 6.85 -3.50
CA THR A 133 -11.57 6.29 -4.82
C THR A 133 -11.00 7.23 -5.88
N GLY A 134 -10.70 6.72 -7.06
CA GLY A 134 -10.18 7.57 -8.12
C GLY A 134 -9.86 6.80 -9.39
N ARG A 135 -9.34 7.52 -10.36
CA ARG A 135 -8.87 6.97 -11.63
C ARG A 135 -7.39 7.28 -11.81
N SER A 136 -6.60 6.27 -12.15
CA SER A 136 -5.21 6.48 -12.51
C SER A 136 -5.09 7.35 -13.77
N MET A 137 -4.12 8.23 -13.76
CA MET A 137 -3.70 9.02 -14.91
C MET A 137 -2.16 8.96 -14.99
N PRO A 138 -1.55 9.34 -16.12
CA PRO A 138 -0.10 9.39 -16.21
C PRO A 138 0.51 10.26 -15.12
N GLY A 139 1.43 9.70 -14.34
CA GLY A 139 2.07 10.37 -13.19
C GLY A 139 1.12 10.74 -12.05
N GLY A 140 -0.11 10.18 -11.99
CA GLY A 140 -1.03 10.63 -10.95
C GLY A 140 -2.35 9.88 -10.84
N VAL A 141 -3.30 10.57 -10.20
CA VAL A 141 -4.65 10.07 -9.93
C VAL A 141 -5.64 11.23 -9.87
N THR A 142 -6.84 11.03 -10.41
CA THR A 142 -8.00 11.89 -10.12
C THR A 142 -8.79 11.25 -8.99
N VAL A 143 -8.99 11.97 -7.89
CA VAL A 143 -9.68 11.53 -6.67
C VAL A 143 -11.07 12.14 -6.60
#